data_a87d9eb4a5c295bcaea2139fa321e706
#
_entry.id   a87d9eb4a5c295bcaea2139fa321e706
#
_cell.length_a   1.000
_cell.length_b   1.000
_cell.length_c   1.000
_cell.angle_alpha   90.00
_cell.angle_beta   90.00
_cell.angle_gamma   90.00
#
_symmetry.space_group_name_H-M   'P 1'
#
loop_
_entity.id
_entity.type
_entity.pdbx_description
1 polymer ?
#
loop_
_entity_poly.entity_id
_entity_poly.type
_entity_poly.pdbx_seq_one_letter_code
_entity_poly.pdbx_strand_id
1 'polypeptide(L)'
;MSTSPAPDGRALAAAVGTRIRTLRTRAGVGLTTLAADSGLGKGTLSELENGRRNPTLDTLFAIATALSIPLSDLLFGDDGVAEAHGDSVAATLLGRWEDADGVTEVYRLTIHERVQVSHPHSAGVREVLTVLTGTAEVGPVSAPVTVSAAGTHTFIAETDHVYRGIGGPATAVLTMRYPR
;
A
#
# COMPACT_ATOMS: atom_id res chain seq x y z
N MET A 1 -25.24 -13.57 12.14
CA MET A 1 -23.99 -12.95 11.68
C MET A 1 -23.94 -13.18 10.17
N SER A 2 -24.30 -12.16 9.39
CA SER A 2 -24.33 -12.25 7.93
C SER A 2 -22.93 -11.96 7.41
N THR A 3 -22.24 -12.97 6.91
CA THR A 3 -20.98 -12.78 6.17
C THR A 3 -21.35 -12.21 4.81
N SER A 4 -21.08 -10.93 4.61
CA SER A 4 -21.12 -10.32 3.28
C SER A 4 -20.14 -11.07 2.38
N PRO A 5 -20.50 -11.50 1.17
CA PRO A 5 -19.55 -12.15 0.27
C PRO A 5 -18.42 -11.18 -0.04
N ALA A 6 -17.18 -11.69 -0.10
CA ALA A 6 -16.03 -10.91 -0.54
C ALA A 6 -16.35 -10.29 -1.92
N PRO A 7 -16.02 -9.01 -2.15
CA PRO A 7 -16.30 -8.36 -3.43
C PRO A 7 -15.61 -9.14 -4.55
N ASP A 8 -16.33 -9.33 -5.67
CA ASP A 8 -15.78 -9.92 -6.89
C ASP A 8 -14.55 -9.09 -7.28
N GLY A 9 -13.39 -9.74 -7.43
CA GLY A 9 -12.12 -9.06 -7.73
C GLY A 9 -12.19 -8.14 -8.96
N ARG A 10 -13.14 -8.40 -9.85
CA ARG A 10 -13.42 -7.57 -11.02
C ARG A 10 -14.13 -6.26 -10.66
N ALA A 11 -15.04 -6.31 -9.69
CA ALA A 11 -15.74 -5.13 -9.19
C ALA A 11 -14.76 -4.20 -8.43
N LEU A 12 -13.86 -4.79 -7.65
CA LEU A 12 -12.80 -4.06 -6.95
C LEU A 12 -11.85 -3.38 -7.93
N ALA A 13 -11.37 -4.10 -8.96
CA ALA A 13 -10.50 -3.53 -9.99
C ALA A 13 -11.15 -2.33 -10.70
N ALA A 14 -12.43 -2.42 -11.03
CA ALA A 14 -13.18 -1.35 -11.68
C ALA A 14 -13.34 -0.12 -10.76
N ALA A 15 -13.63 -0.33 -9.48
CA ALA A 15 -13.75 0.74 -8.49
C ALA A 15 -12.42 1.47 -8.28
N VAL A 16 -11.33 0.72 -8.05
CA VAL A 16 -9.99 1.27 -7.89
C VAL A 16 -9.54 2.01 -9.16
N GLY A 17 -9.76 1.44 -10.33
CA GLY A 17 -9.41 2.06 -11.62
C GLY A 17 -10.12 3.40 -11.82
N THR A 18 -11.42 3.46 -11.55
CA THR A 18 -12.22 4.70 -11.60
C THR A 18 -11.67 5.73 -10.60
N ARG A 19 -11.28 5.29 -9.41
CA ARG A 19 -10.72 6.14 -8.37
C ARG A 19 -9.38 6.74 -8.78
N ILE A 20 -8.46 5.92 -9.30
CA ILE A 20 -7.17 6.38 -9.85
C ILE A 20 -7.41 7.49 -10.89
N ARG A 21 -8.29 7.26 -11.86
CA ARG A 21 -8.62 8.24 -12.89
C ARG A 21 -9.19 9.54 -12.31
N THR A 22 -10.08 9.43 -11.32
CA THR A 22 -10.71 10.58 -10.67
C THR A 22 -9.67 11.43 -9.95
N LEU A 23 -8.81 10.81 -9.13
CA LEU A 23 -7.77 11.49 -8.35
C LEU A 23 -6.73 12.13 -9.28
N ARG A 24 -6.26 11.39 -10.29
CA ARG A 24 -5.36 11.93 -11.32
C ARG A 24 -5.94 13.16 -12.01
N THR A 25 -7.19 13.08 -12.42
CA THR A 25 -7.86 14.18 -13.15
C THR A 25 -8.05 15.40 -12.24
N ARG A 26 -8.44 15.20 -10.98
CA ARG A 26 -8.54 16.26 -9.98
C ARG A 26 -7.20 16.95 -9.70
N ALA A 27 -6.11 16.20 -9.70
CA ALA A 27 -4.76 16.71 -9.56
C ALA A 27 -4.24 17.41 -10.86
N GLY A 28 -5.00 17.40 -11.96
CA GLY A 28 -4.59 17.97 -13.23
C GLY A 28 -3.46 17.20 -13.93
N VAL A 29 -3.19 15.96 -13.51
CA VAL A 29 -2.07 15.16 -14.03
C VAL A 29 -2.50 14.37 -15.28
N GLY A 30 -1.70 14.43 -16.35
CA GLY A 30 -1.92 13.66 -17.58
C GLY A 30 -1.65 12.16 -17.38
N LEU A 31 -2.31 11.30 -18.16
CA LEU A 31 -2.08 9.83 -18.09
C LEU A 31 -0.61 9.46 -18.32
N THR A 32 0.03 10.11 -19.30
CA THR A 32 1.45 9.85 -19.63
C THR A 32 2.38 10.29 -18.51
N THR A 33 2.08 11.43 -17.88
CA THR A 33 2.84 11.97 -16.75
C THR A 33 2.73 11.04 -15.55
N LEU A 34 1.50 10.67 -15.14
CA LEU A 34 1.33 9.75 -14.01
C LEU A 34 2.00 8.37 -14.27
N ALA A 35 1.94 7.87 -15.51
CA ALA A 35 2.61 6.62 -15.86
C ALA A 35 4.13 6.73 -15.68
N ALA A 36 4.74 7.83 -16.14
CA ALA A 36 6.18 8.07 -15.98
C ALA A 36 6.57 8.22 -14.50
N ASP A 37 5.82 9.05 -13.74
CA ASP A 37 6.11 9.35 -12.33
C ASP A 37 5.92 8.12 -11.42
N SER A 38 5.01 7.20 -11.79
CA SER A 38 4.80 5.93 -11.08
C SER A 38 5.63 4.76 -11.60
N GLY A 39 6.52 4.98 -12.58
CA GLY A 39 7.31 3.92 -13.20
C GLY A 39 6.49 2.88 -13.99
N LEU A 40 5.23 3.19 -14.33
CA LEU A 40 4.33 2.29 -15.05
C LEU A 40 4.34 2.57 -16.56
N GLY A 41 4.12 1.54 -17.35
CA GLY A 41 3.81 1.73 -18.78
C GLY A 41 2.45 2.44 -18.95
N LYS A 42 2.36 3.39 -19.91
CA LYS A 42 1.10 4.09 -20.22
C LYS A 42 -0.06 3.13 -20.51
N GLY A 43 0.20 2.03 -21.23
CA GLY A 43 -0.79 0.98 -21.50
C GLY A 43 -1.31 0.34 -20.23
N THR A 44 -0.39 -0.02 -19.31
CA THR A 44 -0.73 -0.60 -18.00
C THR A 44 -1.61 0.33 -17.19
N LEU A 45 -1.24 1.61 -17.08
CA LEU A 45 -2.05 2.58 -16.33
C LEU A 45 -3.43 2.79 -16.98
N SER A 46 -3.51 2.80 -18.32
CA SER A 46 -4.78 2.87 -19.03
C SER A 46 -5.67 1.65 -18.76
N GLU A 47 -5.09 0.45 -18.72
CA GLU A 47 -5.82 -0.78 -18.38
C GLU A 47 -6.34 -0.77 -16.94
N LEU A 48 -5.52 -0.28 -16.00
CA LEU A 48 -5.91 -0.09 -14.60
C LEU A 48 -7.08 0.89 -14.47
N GLU A 49 -7.00 2.08 -15.07
CA GLU A 49 -8.07 3.08 -15.02
C GLU A 49 -9.40 2.60 -15.66
N ASN A 50 -9.33 1.64 -16.57
CA ASN A 50 -10.50 1.03 -17.20
C ASN A 50 -10.97 -0.26 -16.50
N GLY A 51 -10.39 -0.63 -15.35
CA GLY A 51 -10.74 -1.83 -14.60
C GLY A 51 -10.46 -3.15 -15.33
N ARG A 52 -9.59 -3.13 -16.34
CA ARG A 52 -9.21 -4.31 -17.14
C ARG A 52 -8.05 -5.09 -16.53
N ARG A 53 -7.42 -4.55 -15.49
CA ARG A 53 -6.29 -5.13 -14.79
C ARG A 53 -6.42 -4.89 -13.29
N ASN A 54 -6.13 -5.91 -12.48
CA ASN A 54 -6.01 -5.75 -11.04
C ASN A 54 -4.65 -5.11 -10.72
N PRO A 55 -4.61 -4.01 -9.96
CA PRO A 55 -3.36 -3.49 -9.45
C PRO A 55 -2.81 -4.40 -8.34
N THR A 56 -1.48 -4.54 -8.29
CA THR A 56 -0.80 -5.08 -7.12
C THR A 56 -0.66 -3.98 -6.05
N LEU A 57 -0.34 -4.38 -4.82
CA LEU A 57 -0.08 -3.42 -3.73
C LEU A 57 1.04 -2.43 -4.13
N ASP A 58 2.13 -2.92 -4.74
CA ASP A 58 3.24 -2.07 -5.20
C ASP A 58 2.80 -1.08 -6.28
N THR A 59 1.94 -1.52 -7.21
CA THR A 59 1.35 -0.64 -8.23
C THR A 59 0.53 0.47 -7.59
N LEU A 60 -0.25 0.14 -6.55
CA LEU A 60 -1.07 1.12 -5.83
C LEU A 60 -0.19 2.11 -5.04
N PHE A 61 0.86 1.65 -4.38
CA PHE A 61 1.82 2.52 -3.72
C PHE A 61 2.53 3.45 -4.70
N ALA A 62 3.00 2.94 -5.84
CA ALA A 62 3.66 3.77 -6.86
C ALA A 62 2.74 4.89 -7.38
N ILE A 63 1.46 4.58 -7.61
CA ILE A 63 0.47 5.57 -8.05
C ILE A 63 0.16 6.58 -6.92
N ALA A 64 -0.03 6.11 -5.69
CA ALA A 64 -0.30 6.95 -4.52
C ALA A 64 0.84 7.94 -4.27
N THR A 65 2.09 7.45 -4.33
CA THR A 65 3.30 8.27 -4.21
C THR A 65 3.39 9.33 -5.32
N ALA A 66 3.18 8.93 -6.58
CA ALA A 66 3.22 9.85 -7.73
C ALA A 66 2.12 10.94 -7.66
N LEU A 67 1.00 10.63 -7.03
CA LEU A 67 -0.08 11.60 -6.77
C LEU A 67 0.08 12.35 -5.44
N SER A 68 1.09 12.01 -4.63
CA SER A 68 1.31 12.55 -3.27
C SER A 68 0.09 12.41 -2.36
N ILE A 69 -0.56 11.24 -2.40
CA ILE A 69 -1.74 10.92 -1.59
C ILE A 69 -1.48 9.66 -0.74
N PRO A 70 -2.20 9.48 0.38
CA PRO A 70 -2.22 8.21 1.11
C PRO A 70 -2.75 7.05 0.25
N LEU A 71 -2.26 5.83 0.52
CA LEU A 71 -2.72 4.63 -0.19
C LEU A 71 -4.23 4.41 -0.04
N SER A 72 -4.77 4.71 1.13
CA SER A 72 -6.20 4.57 1.40
C SER A 72 -7.06 5.39 0.45
N ASP A 73 -6.58 6.52 -0.04
CA ASP A 73 -7.31 7.34 -1.00
C ASP A 73 -7.56 6.62 -2.34
N LEU A 74 -6.74 5.64 -2.68
CA LEU A 74 -6.94 4.76 -3.84
C LEU A 74 -7.86 3.57 -3.54
N LEU A 75 -7.77 3.02 -2.32
CA LEU A 75 -8.43 1.77 -1.94
C LEU A 75 -9.87 1.97 -1.45
N PHE A 76 -10.18 3.13 -0.84
CA PHE A 76 -11.49 3.36 -0.22
C PHE A 76 -12.37 4.29 -1.06
N GLY A 77 -13.48 3.70 -1.53
CA GLY A 77 -14.74 4.36 -1.75
C GLY A 77 -15.61 4.24 -0.47
N ASP A 78 -16.77 4.80 -0.45
CA ASP A 78 -17.70 4.83 0.69
C ASP A 78 -18.17 3.43 1.18
N ASP A 79 -17.72 2.33 0.56
CA ASP A 79 -18.31 1.00 0.67
C ASP A 79 -17.44 -0.11 1.28
N GLY A 80 -16.32 0.17 1.97
CA GLY A 80 -15.75 -0.91 2.75
C GLY A 80 -14.24 -1.16 2.72
N VAL A 81 -13.84 -2.16 3.49
CA VAL A 81 -12.46 -2.61 3.72
C VAL A 81 -11.91 -3.22 2.44
N ALA A 82 -10.94 -2.57 1.82
CA ALA A 82 -10.18 -3.17 0.72
C ALA A 82 -8.96 -3.90 1.27
N GLU A 83 -8.75 -5.10 0.80
CA GLU A 83 -7.51 -5.85 0.95
C GLU A 83 -6.68 -5.68 -0.31
N ALA A 84 -5.41 -5.32 -0.16
CA ALA A 84 -4.47 -5.21 -1.25
C ALA A 84 -3.40 -6.29 -1.13
N HIS A 85 -3.02 -6.89 -2.25
CA HIS A 85 -2.05 -7.96 -2.32
C HIS A 85 -0.84 -7.54 -3.15
N GLY A 86 0.35 -7.69 -2.57
CA GLY A 86 1.62 -7.65 -3.26
C GLY A 86 2.18 -9.05 -3.47
N ASP A 87 3.45 -9.14 -3.84
CA ASP A 87 4.15 -10.41 -4.09
C ASP A 87 4.31 -11.26 -2.84
N SER A 88 4.43 -10.63 -1.69
CA SER A 88 4.65 -11.27 -0.39
C SER A 88 3.78 -10.70 0.72
N VAL A 89 3.22 -9.52 0.56
CA VAL A 89 2.44 -8.83 1.59
C VAL A 89 0.98 -8.73 1.17
N ALA A 90 0.08 -9.16 2.05
CA ALA A 90 -1.32 -8.82 2.00
C ALA A 90 -1.61 -7.76 3.07
N ALA A 91 -2.25 -6.65 2.70
CA ALA A 91 -2.53 -5.52 3.57
C ALA A 91 -4.04 -5.25 3.63
N THR A 92 -4.57 -5.17 4.84
CA THR A 92 -5.96 -4.80 5.12
C THR A 92 -5.95 -3.52 5.95
N LEU A 93 -6.59 -2.45 5.51
CA LEU A 93 -6.71 -1.22 6.32
C LEU A 93 -7.62 -1.49 7.52
N LEU A 94 -7.14 -1.11 8.69
CA LEU A 94 -7.87 -1.19 9.95
C LEU A 94 -8.46 0.16 10.37
N GLY A 95 -7.83 1.26 9.98
CA GLY A 95 -8.28 2.59 10.33
C GLY A 95 -7.46 3.70 9.67
N ARG A 96 -8.08 4.87 9.57
CA ARG A 96 -7.48 6.09 9.02
C ARG A 96 -7.94 7.29 9.84
N TRP A 97 -7.00 8.14 10.18
CA TRP A 97 -7.24 9.39 10.92
C TRP A 97 -6.53 10.54 10.22
N GLU A 98 -7.14 11.70 10.22
CA GLU A 98 -6.57 12.92 9.68
C GLU A 98 -6.57 13.99 10.77
N ASP A 99 -5.43 14.68 10.93
CA ASP A 99 -5.24 15.77 11.86
C ASP A 99 -4.51 16.96 11.19
N ALA A 100 -4.17 18.00 11.99
CA ALA A 100 -3.49 19.19 11.48
C ALA A 100 -2.13 18.87 10.84
N ASP A 101 -1.45 17.82 11.31
CA ASP A 101 -0.08 17.47 10.93
C ASP A 101 0.00 16.41 9.84
N GLY A 102 -1.13 15.83 9.41
CA GLY A 102 -1.15 14.84 8.32
C GLY A 102 -2.17 13.73 8.47
N VAL A 103 -1.91 12.61 7.79
CA VAL A 103 -2.77 11.42 7.78
C VAL A 103 -2.05 10.25 8.43
N THR A 104 -2.74 9.52 9.29
CA THR A 104 -2.27 8.25 9.84
C THR A 104 -3.16 7.12 9.34
N GLU A 105 -2.54 6.09 8.81
CA GLU A 105 -3.20 4.85 8.38
C GLU A 105 -2.66 3.67 9.19
N VAL A 106 -3.53 2.73 9.52
CA VAL A 106 -3.15 1.49 10.22
C VAL A 106 -3.63 0.31 9.42
N TYR A 107 -2.71 -0.58 9.13
CA TYR A 107 -2.94 -1.80 8.36
C TYR A 107 -2.64 -3.04 9.19
N ARG A 108 -3.40 -4.10 8.97
CA ARG A 108 -2.98 -5.45 9.29
C ARG A 108 -2.24 -6.01 8.09
N LEU A 109 -1.05 -6.55 8.32
CA LEU A 109 -0.25 -7.22 7.29
C LEU A 109 -0.18 -8.72 7.56
N THR A 110 -0.20 -9.50 6.47
CA THR A 110 0.32 -10.86 6.42
C THR A 110 1.55 -10.82 5.51
N ILE A 111 2.71 -11.22 6.03
CA ILE A 111 4.00 -11.15 5.34
C ILE A 111 4.49 -12.57 5.11
N HIS A 112 4.62 -12.98 3.85
CA HIS A 112 5.10 -14.30 3.46
C HIS A 112 6.62 -14.32 3.27
N GLU A 113 7.21 -15.51 3.01
CA GLU A 113 8.67 -15.70 2.95
C GLU A 113 9.34 -15.13 1.69
N ARG A 114 8.58 -14.80 0.64
CA ARG A 114 9.15 -14.10 -0.52
C ARG A 114 9.58 -12.69 -0.12
N VAL A 115 10.64 -12.22 -0.74
CA VAL A 115 11.02 -10.81 -0.58
C VAL A 115 10.05 -9.95 -1.41
N GLN A 116 9.44 -8.97 -0.76
CA GLN A 116 8.77 -7.87 -1.44
C GLN A 116 9.62 -6.61 -1.24
N VAL A 117 9.92 -5.92 -2.33
CA VAL A 117 10.57 -4.61 -2.30
C VAL A 117 9.48 -3.58 -2.63
N SER A 118 9.21 -2.71 -1.68
CA SER A 118 8.30 -1.58 -1.86
C SER A 118 9.09 -0.35 -2.26
N HIS A 119 8.56 0.43 -3.20
CA HIS A 119 9.16 1.68 -3.65
C HIS A 119 9.05 2.79 -2.60
N PRO A 120 9.88 3.84 -2.69
CA PRO A 120 9.84 4.98 -1.79
C PRO A 120 8.44 5.60 -1.72
N HIS A 121 8.05 6.00 -0.54
CA HIS A 121 6.87 6.82 -0.31
C HIS A 121 7.20 8.31 -0.43
N SER A 122 6.19 9.18 -0.34
CA SER A 122 6.37 10.63 -0.30
C SER A 122 7.27 11.04 0.86
N ALA A 123 7.96 12.17 0.72
CA ALA A 123 8.90 12.67 1.73
C ALA A 123 8.25 12.75 3.13
N GLY A 124 8.99 12.34 4.14
CA GLY A 124 8.58 12.34 5.54
C GLY A 124 7.67 11.19 5.95
N VAL A 125 7.27 10.30 5.04
CA VAL A 125 6.44 9.15 5.42
C VAL A 125 7.21 8.23 6.35
N ARG A 126 6.62 8.00 7.53
CA ARG A 126 7.15 7.14 8.58
C ARG A 126 6.32 5.89 8.70
N GLU A 127 7.00 4.77 8.77
CA GLU A 127 6.40 3.47 9.06
C GLU A 127 6.80 2.96 10.43
N VAL A 128 5.81 2.44 11.15
CA VAL A 128 5.98 1.75 12.43
C VAL A 128 5.36 0.37 12.29
N LEU A 129 6.19 -0.66 12.25
CA LEU A 129 5.72 -2.04 12.12
C LEU A 129 5.88 -2.77 13.46
N THR A 130 4.78 -3.32 13.95
CA THR A 130 4.76 -4.19 15.14
C THR A 130 4.38 -5.61 14.72
N VAL A 131 5.28 -6.56 14.92
CA VAL A 131 5.03 -7.99 14.61
C VAL A 131 4.16 -8.59 15.71
N LEU A 132 3.03 -9.18 15.32
CA LEU A 132 2.11 -9.87 16.24
C LEU A 132 2.48 -11.33 16.39
N THR A 133 2.78 -12.02 15.27
CA THR A 133 3.16 -13.43 15.26
C THR A 133 4.24 -13.68 14.21
N GLY A 134 5.09 -14.67 14.44
CA GLY A 134 6.20 -15.01 13.54
C GLY A 134 7.39 -14.06 13.67
N THR A 135 8.19 -13.99 12.62
CA THR A 135 9.35 -13.10 12.50
C THR A 135 9.38 -12.51 11.10
N ALA A 136 9.66 -11.23 11.00
CA ALA A 136 9.76 -10.52 9.72
C ALA A 136 11.07 -9.75 9.61
N GLU A 137 11.63 -9.70 8.41
CA GLU A 137 12.69 -8.78 8.02
C GLU A 137 12.04 -7.57 7.32
N VAL A 138 12.31 -6.36 7.81
CA VAL A 138 11.65 -5.13 7.36
C VAL A 138 12.58 -3.93 7.40
N GLY A 139 12.27 -2.90 6.60
CA GLY A 139 13.00 -1.63 6.60
C GLY A 139 13.80 -1.39 5.32
N PRO A 140 14.63 -0.33 5.26
CA PRO A 140 15.39 0.04 4.08
C PRO A 140 16.20 -1.15 3.53
N VAL A 141 16.21 -1.32 2.19
CA VAL A 141 16.97 -2.40 1.53
C VAL A 141 18.44 -2.40 1.96
N SER A 142 19.01 -1.22 2.21
CA SER A 142 20.41 -1.06 2.63
C SER A 142 20.70 -1.50 4.07
N ALA A 143 19.68 -1.59 4.92
CA ALA A 143 19.81 -1.92 6.35
C ALA A 143 18.50 -2.53 6.90
N PRO A 144 18.07 -3.69 6.40
CA PRO A 144 16.85 -4.35 6.89
C PRO A 144 17.07 -4.86 8.33
N VAL A 145 16.00 -4.87 9.11
CA VAL A 145 16.01 -5.30 10.50
C VAL A 145 15.09 -6.51 10.67
N THR A 146 15.57 -7.54 11.38
CA THR A 146 14.75 -8.68 11.77
C THR A 146 13.98 -8.35 13.05
N VAL A 147 12.65 -8.46 12.99
CA VAL A 147 11.72 -8.18 14.08
C VAL A 147 10.92 -9.43 14.39
N SER A 148 11.00 -9.91 15.63
CA SER A 148 10.23 -11.07 16.12
C SER A 148 8.91 -10.61 16.77
N ALA A 149 8.03 -11.56 17.07
CA ALA A 149 6.75 -11.31 17.74
C ALA A 149 6.90 -10.41 18.98
N ALA A 150 5.97 -9.47 19.15
CA ALA A 150 5.96 -8.36 20.10
C ALA A 150 7.06 -7.29 19.91
N GLY A 151 7.94 -7.46 18.91
CA GLY A 151 8.90 -6.43 18.53
C GLY A 151 8.29 -5.36 17.63
N THR A 152 8.90 -4.18 17.66
CA THR A 152 8.52 -3.03 16.83
C THR A 152 9.75 -2.45 16.16
N HIS A 153 9.62 -2.05 14.89
CA HIS A 153 10.64 -1.32 14.15
C HIS A 153 10.02 -0.07 13.51
N THR A 154 10.77 1.01 13.53
CA THR A 154 10.35 2.30 12.94
C THR A 154 11.40 2.75 11.94
N PHE A 155 10.97 3.16 10.76
CA PHE A 155 11.87 3.72 9.74
C PHE A 155 11.16 4.80 8.90
N ILE A 156 11.95 5.61 8.20
CA ILE A 156 11.47 6.56 7.20
C ILE A 156 11.45 5.84 5.86
N ALA A 157 10.29 5.82 5.23
CA ALA A 157 10.04 5.02 4.01
C ALA A 157 10.31 5.81 2.71
N GLU A 158 11.36 6.65 2.71
CA GLU A 158 11.78 7.49 1.56
C GLU A 158 12.71 6.76 0.59
N THR A 159 13.08 5.53 0.90
CA THR A 159 13.94 4.68 0.05
C THR A 159 13.25 3.34 -0.16
N ASP A 160 13.74 2.56 -1.14
CA ASP A 160 13.30 1.18 -1.30
C ASP A 160 13.46 0.42 0.02
N HIS A 161 12.41 -0.28 0.41
CA HIS A 161 12.35 -1.03 1.67
C HIS A 161 11.72 -2.40 1.45
N VAL A 162 12.10 -3.35 2.31
CA VAL A 162 11.72 -4.76 2.17
C VAL A 162 10.76 -5.21 3.24
N TYR A 163 9.97 -6.21 2.88
CA TYR A 163 9.17 -7.03 3.78
C TYR A 163 9.39 -8.50 3.41
N ARG A 164 9.73 -9.32 4.39
CA ARG A 164 9.91 -10.76 4.22
C ARG A 164 9.62 -11.51 5.53
N GLY A 165 8.81 -12.55 5.50
CA GLY A 165 8.66 -13.49 6.60
C GLY A 165 9.89 -14.38 6.73
N ILE A 166 10.33 -14.68 7.94
CA ILE A 166 11.50 -15.51 8.24
C ILE A 166 11.07 -16.79 8.96
N GLY A 167 11.33 -17.93 8.31
CA GLY A 167 10.97 -19.24 8.85
C GLY A 167 9.46 -19.52 8.87
N GLY A 168 8.73 -18.84 8.03
CA GLY A 168 7.28 -18.91 7.88
C GLY A 168 6.62 -17.54 7.76
N PRO A 169 5.30 -17.49 7.57
CA PRO A 169 4.57 -16.22 7.49
C PRO A 169 4.54 -15.49 8.83
N ALA A 170 4.61 -14.17 8.79
CA ALA A 170 4.42 -13.30 9.95
C ALA A 170 3.13 -12.47 9.79
N THR A 171 2.50 -12.13 10.92
CA THR A 171 1.43 -11.13 10.97
C THR A 171 1.90 -9.90 11.72
N ALA A 172 1.52 -8.73 11.24
CA ALA A 172 1.96 -7.46 11.82
C ALA A 172 0.86 -6.40 11.76
N VAL A 173 1.02 -5.36 12.57
CA VAL A 173 0.34 -4.08 12.39
C VAL A 173 1.36 -3.08 11.86
N LEU A 174 1.01 -2.43 10.76
CA LEU A 174 1.77 -1.34 10.17
C LEU A 174 1.00 -0.03 10.40
N THR A 175 1.65 0.94 11.01
CA THR A 175 1.16 2.32 11.06
C THR A 175 1.99 3.17 10.11
N MET A 176 1.32 3.84 9.17
CA MET A 176 1.94 4.78 8.23
C MET A 176 1.51 6.21 8.58
N ARG A 177 2.48 7.10 8.72
CA ARG A 177 2.24 8.52 8.96
C ARG A 177 2.68 9.32 7.73
N TYR A 178 1.73 9.99 7.11
CA TYR A 178 1.94 10.90 5.97
C TYR A 178 1.92 12.33 6.52
N PRO A 179 3.04 13.05 6.55
CA PRO A 179 3.06 14.44 6.96
C PRO A 179 2.41 15.33 5.88
N ARG A 180 1.98 16.50 6.30
CA ARG A 180 1.53 17.57 5.38
C ARG A 180 2.67 18.40 4.87
#